data_a2267d4055d45e27728845d35f8b5305
#
_entry.id   a2267d4055d45e27728845d35f8b5305
#
_cell.length_a   1.000
_cell.length_b   1.000
_cell.length_c   1.000
_cell.angle_alpha   90.00
_cell.angle_beta   90.00
_cell.angle_gamma   90.00
#
_symmetry.space_group_name_H-M   'P 1'
#
loop_
_entity.id
_entity.type
_entity.pdbx_description
1 polymer ?
#
loop_
_entity_poly.entity_id
_entity_poly.type
_entity_poly.pdbx_seq_one_letter_code
_entity_poly.pdbx_strand_id
1 'polypeptide(L)'
;FGADALAGALAGFKDSKLDALFVEKFDRAQPDFSTLAPSVAKQNPQAVLIFGTGSAVVDGIKAMRAAGVTGQIVTLSNNASGGFVKALGSASRGVVVTQVFPSERAVTFPLVREATALAQQAKVELTPAMVEGYTNAKVLVEGLRRAGPNPTRASLHNALETFKKFDLGGLTLSYTAEDHSGLDFSDLSIIGPDGYFRR
;
A
#
# COMPACT_ATOMS: atom_id res chain seq x y z
N PHE A 1 -5.62 12.39 -1.14
CA PHE A 1 -5.16 11.03 -1.44
C PHE A 1 -4.94 10.83 -2.95
N GLY A 2 -5.99 10.87 -3.81
CA GLY A 2 -5.83 10.62 -5.26
C GLY A 2 -4.94 11.65 -5.96
N ALA A 3 -5.03 12.92 -5.60
CA ALA A 3 -4.19 13.97 -6.15
C ALA A 3 -2.70 13.78 -5.78
N ASP A 4 -2.42 13.39 -4.54
CA ASP A 4 -1.05 13.16 -4.07
C ASP A 4 -0.44 11.92 -4.74
N ALA A 5 -1.24 10.84 -4.86
CA ALA A 5 -0.81 9.63 -5.57
C ALA A 5 -0.51 9.91 -7.04
N LEU A 6 -1.34 10.71 -7.71
CA LEU A 6 -1.11 11.16 -9.08
C LEU A 6 0.16 12.01 -9.18
N ALA A 7 0.35 12.97 -8.27
CA ALA A 7 1.53 13.83 -8.26
C ALA A 7 2.82 13.00 -8.11
N GLY A 8 2.82 12.01 -7.21
CA GLY A 8 3.95 11.09 -7.04
C GLY A 8 4.23 10.26 -8.30
N ALA A 9 3.19 9.71 -8.94
CA ALA A 9 3.35 8.96 -10.18
C ALA A 9 3.91 9.82 -11.32
N LEU A 10 3.38 11.04 -11.49
CA LEU A 10 3.87 11.96 -12.52
C LEU A 10 5.30 12.43 -12.26
N ALA A 11 5.70 12.60 -11.00
CA ALA A 11 7.08 12.89 -10.64
C ALA A 11 8.01 11.74 -11.04
N GLY A 12 7.64 10.48 -10.71
CA GLY A 12 8.40 9.30 -11.10
C GLY A 12 8.50 9.11 -12.63
N PHE A 13 7.42 9.40 -13.37
CA PHE A 13 7.47 9.39 -14.83
C PHE A 13 8.44 10.44 -15.37
N LYS A 14 8.39 11.68 -14.85
CA LYS A 14 9.29 12.75 -15.26
C LYS A 14 10.75 12.39 -15.00
N ASP A 15 11.06 11.82 -13.84
CA ASP A 15 12.41 11.37 -13.50
C ASP A 15 12.90 10.27 -14.45
N SER A 16 11.98 9.43 -14.91
CA SER A 16 12.24 8.37 -15.89
C SER A 16 12.16 8.84 -17.35
N LYS A 17 11.94 10.15 -17.59
CA LYS A 17 11.75 10.74 -18.93
C LYS A 17 10.56 10.11 -19.67
N LEU A 18 9.50 9.79 -18.95
CA LEU A 18 8.24 9.26 -19.46
C LEU A 18 7.13 10.28 -19.25
N ASP A 19 6.10 10.20 -20.09
CA ASP A 19 4.86 10.96 -19.93
C ASP A 19 3.68 9.99 -19.73
N ALA A 20 2.69 10.44 -18.98
CA ALA A 20 1.42 9.70 -18.88
C ALA A 20 0.69 9.79 -20.23
N LEU A 21 0.25 8.67 -20.76
CA LEU A 21 -0.54 8.64 -21.98
C LEU A 21 -1.86 9.42 -21.83
N PHE A 22 -2.48 9.29 -20.66
CA PHE A 22 -3.69 10.02 -20.26
C PHE A 22 -3.82 10.02 -18.74
N VAL A 23 -4.66 10.90 -18.22
CA VAL A 23 -5.07 10.94 -16.82
C VAL A 23 -6.59 11.10 -16.78
N GLU A 24 -7.27 10.13 -16.18
CA GLU A 24 -8.71 10.12 -16.01
C GLU A 24 -9.08 10.15 -14.53
N LYS A 25 -10.23 10.70 -14.21
CA LYS A 25 -10.74 10.78 -12.84
C LYS A 25 -12.09 10.10 -12.74
N PHE A 26 -12.32 9.42 -11.66
CA PHE A 26 -13.63 8.86 -11.30
C PHE A 26 -14.12 9.42 -9.96
N ASP A 27 -15.42 9.47 -9.79
CA ASP A 27 -16.03 9.87 -8.52
C ASP A 27 -15.80 8.78 -7.47
N ARG A 28 -15.33 9.17 -6.31
CA ARG A 28 -15.08 8.24 -5.20
C ARG A 28 -16.37 7.68 -4.60
N ALA A 29 -17.43 8.48 -4.54
CA ALA A 29 -18.70 8.13 -3.93
C ALA A 29 -19.56 7.26 -4.84
N GLN A 30 -19.49 7.51 -6.14
CA GLN A 30 -20.25 6.81 -7.19
C GLN A 30 -19.33 6.50 -8.38
N PRO A 31 -18.39 5.56 -8.22
CA PRO A 31 -17.45 5.23 -9.29
C PRO A 31 -18.20 4.57 -10.46
N ASP A 32 -18.11 5.18 -11.63
CA ASP A 32 -18.65 4.63 -12.88
C ASP A 32 -17.52 4.35 -13.87
N PHE A 33 -17.33 3.08 -14.14
CA PHE A 33 -16.31 2.60 -15.08
C PHE A 33 -16.90 2.13 -16.42
N SER A 34 -18.21 2.29 -16.63
CA SER A 34 -18.89 1.79 -17.83
C SER A 34 -18.38 2.42 -19.12
N THR A 35 -18.03 3.71 -19.08
CA THR A 35 -17.45 4.45 -20.20
C THR A 35 -15.92 4.52 -20.12
N LEU A 36 -15.39 4.61 -18.91
CA LEU A 36 -13.96 4.77 -18.67
C LEU A 36 -13.17 3.50 -19.07
N ALA A 37 -13.63 2.32 -18.67
CA ALA A 37 -12.89 1.09 -18.95
C ALA A 37 -12.78 0.77 -20.46
N PRO A 38 -13.83 0.90 -21.29
CA PRO A 38 -13.70 0.79 -22.75
C PRO A 38 -12.78 1.85 -23.37
N SER A 39 -12.80 3.09 -22.86
CA SER A 39 -11.91 4.16 -23.31
C SER A 39 -10.45 3.82 -23.05
N VAL A 40 -10.13 3.31 -21.85
CA VAL A 40 -8.78 2.85 -21.50
C VAL A 40 -8.36 1.66 -22.40
N ALA A 41 -9.25 0.70 -22.61
CA ALA A 41 -8.95 -0.46 -23.46
C ALA A 41 -8.62 -0.05 -24.90
N LYS A 42 -9.36 0.92 -25.46
CA LYS A 42 -9.12 1.44 -26.81
C LYS A 42 -7.74 2.10 -26.95
N GLN A 43 -7.22 2.71 -25.92
CA GLN A 43 -5.90 3.33 -25.91
C GLN A 43 -4.75 2.31 -25.78
N ASN A 44 -5.07 1.07 -25.42
CA ASN A 44 -4.14 -0.06 -25.29
C ASN A 44 -2.86 0.30 -24.49
N PRO A 45 -2.96 0.81 -23.27
CA PRO A 45 -1.80 1.23 -22.49
C PRO A 45 -0.96 0.03 -22.05
N GLN A 46 0.35 0.20 -21.97
CA GLN A 46 1.25 -0.82 -21.41
C GLN A 46 1.03 -1.04 -19.91
N ALA A 47 0.67 0.03 -19.18
CA ALA A 47 0.34 -0.02 -17.77
C ALA A 47 -0.79 0.95 -17.43
N VAL A 48 -1.59 0.59 -16.42
CA VAL A 48 -2.63 1.42 -15.83
C VAL A 48 -2.38 1.53 -14.33
N LEU A 49 -2.13 2.75 -13.85
CA LEU A 49 -2.05 3.04 -12.43
C LEU A 49 -3.45 3.47 -11.95
N ILE A 50 -4.07 2.69 -11.07
CA ILE A 50 -5.38 3.02 -10.52
C ILE A 50 -5.27 3.38 -9.03
N PHE A 51 -5.63 4.61 -8.69
CA PHE A 51 -5.55 5.17 -7.35
C PHE A 51 -6.94 5.35 -6.75
N GLY A 52 -7.18 4.68 -5.66
CA GLY A 52 -8.46 4.71 -4.97
C GLY A 52 -8.46 3.80 -3.75
N THR A 53 -9.61 3.61 -3.16
CA THR A 53 -9.77 2.79 -1.96
C THR A 53 -10.79 1.69 -2.17
N GLY A 54 -10.50 0.51 -1.59
CA GLY A 54 -11.45 -0.58 -1.41
C GLY A 54 -12.21 -0.97 -2.67
N SER A 55 -13.55 -0.92 -2.59
CA SER A 55 -14.46 -1.38 -3.63
C SER A 55 -14.28 -0.64 -4.96
N ALA A 56 -14.05 0.68 -4.95
CA ALA A 56 -13.88 1.44 -6.18
C ALA A 56 -12.71 0.93 -7.04
N VAL A 57 -11.58 0.58 -6.40
CA VAL A 57 -10.43 0.00 -7.14
C VAL A 57 -10.74 -1.41 -7.62
N VAL A 58 -11.44 -2.21 -6.80
CA VAL A 58 -11.88 -3.56 -7.21
C VAL A 58 -12.78 -3.47 -8.45
N ASP A 59 -13.78 -2.60 -8.43
CA ASP A 59 -14.73 -2.43 -9.53
C ASP A 59 -14.03 -1.91 -10.79
N GLY A 60 -13.11 -0.95 -10.63
CA GLY A 60 -12.31 -0.42 -11.74
C GLY A 60 -11.42 -1.49 -12.38
N ILE A 61 -10.71 -2.29 -11.59
CA ILE A 61 -9.86 -3.38 -12.12
C ILE A 61 -10.71 -4.41 -12.85
N LYS A 62 -11.84 -4.83 -12.27
CA LYS A 62 -12.74 -5.78 -12.93
C LYS A 62 -13.30 -5.24 -14.24
N ALA A 63 -13.74 -3.98 -14.24
CA ALA A 63 -14.26 -3.33 -15.46
C ALA A 63 -13.18 -3.24 -16.54
N MET A 64 -11.94 -2.86 -16.21
CA MET A 64 -10.82 -2.81 -17.17
C MET A 64 -10.50 -4.20 -17.73
N ARG A 65 -10.45 -5.25 -16.90
CA ARG A 65 -10.22 -6.61 -17.38
C ARG A 65 -11.37 -7.09 -18.28
N ALA A 66 -12.62 -6.81 -17.91
CA ALA A 66 -13.79 -7.12 -18.74
C ALA A 66 -13.81 -6.36 -20.07
N ALA A 67 -13.30 -5.12 -20.11
CA ALA A 67 -13.14 -4.33 -21.33
C ALA A 67 -11.93 -4.76 -22.18
N GLY A 68 -11.14 -5.76 -21.76
CA GLY A 68 -10.01 -6.28 -22.52
C GLY A 68 -8.69 -5.54 -22.30
N VAL A 69 -8.54 -4.76 -21.23
CA VAL A 69 -7.25 -4.15 -20.87
C VAL A 69 -6.26 -5.26 -20.51
N THR A 70 -5.22 -5.43 -21.32
CA THR A 70 -4.15 -6.43 -21.13
C THR A 70 -2.93 -5.84 -20.43
N GLY A 71 -2.78 -4.52 -20.41
CA GLY A 71 -1.67 -3.82 -19.77
C GLY A 71 -1.54 -4.15 -18.30
N GLN A 72 -0.35 -3.90 -17.74
CA GLN A 72 -0.06 -4.10 -16.33
C GLN A 72 -0.93 -3.17 -15.47
N ILE A 73 -1.71 -3.73 -14.55
CA ILE A 73 -2.47 -2.92 -13.59
C ILE A 73 -1.66 -2.78 -12.31
N VAL A 74 -1.54 -1.55 -11.82
CA VAL A 74 -0.80 -1.19 -10.61
C VAL A 74 -1.73 -0.41 -9.68
N THR A 75 -1.71 -0.73 -8.39
CA THR A 75 -2.41 0.02 -7.34
C THR A 75 -1.54 0.22 -6.11
N LEU A 76 -2.05 0.92 -5.11
CA LEU A 76 -1.29 1.32 -3.92
C LEU A 76 -1.44 0.32 -2.77
N SER A 77 -0.50 0.40 -1.83
CA SER A 77 -0.38 -0.45 -0.63
C SER A 77 -1.62 -0.49 0.25
N ASN A 78 -2.45 0.55 0.26
CA ASN A 78 -3.73 0.54 0.98
C ASN A 78 -4.70 -0.55 0.51
N ASN A 79 -4.45 -1.16 -0.64
CA ASN A 79 -5.17 -2.30 -1.19
C ASN A 79 -4.42 -3.65 -0.99
N ALA A 80 -3.29 -3.66 -0.30
CA ALA A 80 -2.46 -4.86 -0.08
C ALA A 80 -3.04 -5.79 1.01
N SER A 81 -4.27 -6.25 0.85
CA SER A 81 -4.94 -7.12 1.81
C SER A 81 -5.54 -8.38 1.17
N GLY A 82 -5.67 -9.45 1.95
CA GLY A 82 -6.36 -10.68 1.51
C GLY A 82 -7.82 -10.42 1.12
N GLY A 83 -8.50 -9.49 1.79
CA GLY A 83 -9.86 -9.07 1.44
C GLY A 83 -9.95 -8.45 0.04
N PHE A 84 -8.98 -7.62 -0.33
CA PHE A 84 -8.88 -7.04 -1.67
C PHE A 84 -8.67 -8.11 -2.74
N VAL A 85 -7.74 -9.03 -2.52
CA VAL A 85 -7.48 -10.15 -3.44
C VAL A 85 -8.72 -11.01 -3.62
N LYS A 86 -9.39 -11.36 -2.52
CA LYS A 86 -10.64 -12.14 -2.54
C LYS A 86 -11.75 -11.41 -3.31
N ALA A 87 -11.89 -10.10 -3.11
CA ALA A 87 -12.89 -9.30 -3.80
C ALA A 87 -12.62 -9.21 -5.31
N LEU A 88 -11.37 -9.15 -5.74
CA LEU A 88 -10.99 -9.18 -7.17
C LEU A 88 -11.27 -10.54 -7.82
N GLY A 89 -11.12 -11.64 -7.09
CA GLY A 89 -11.23 -12.98 -7.65
C GLY A 89 -10.22 -13.23 -8.78
N SER A 90 -10.67 -13.74 -9.92
CA SER A 90 -9.81 -14.01 -11.08
C SER A 90 -9.13 -12.77 -11.66
N ALA A 91 -9.70 -11.58 -11.46
CA ALA A 91 -9.12 -10.31 -11.91
C ALA A 91 -7.88 -9.88 -11.11
N SER A 92 -7.58 -10.56 -9.98
CA SER A 92 -6.44 -10.23 -9.12
C SER A 92 -5.08 -10.63 -9.73
N ARG A 93 -5.08 -11.69 -10.55
CA ARG A 93 -3.83 -12.24 -11.11
C ARG A 93 -3.06 -11.18 -11.89
N GLY A 94 -1.79 -11.03 -11.53
CA GLY A 94 -0.88 -10.10 -12.19
C GLY A 94 -1.08 -8.63 -11.82
N VAL A 95 -1.98 -8.30 -10.88
CA VAL A 95 -2.07 -6.94 -10.37
C VAL A 95 -0.83 -6.66 -9.52
N VAL A 96 -0.14 -5.56 -9.80
CA VAL A 96 0.97 -5.07 -9.00
C VAL A 96 0.45 -4.14 -7.93
N VAL A 97 0.97 -4.28 -6.72
CA VAL A 97 0.63 -3.45 -5.57
C VAL A 97 1.90 -2.87 -4.98
N THR A 98 1.96 -1.55 -4.81
CA THR A 98 3.08 -0.93 -4.10
C THR A 98 3.10 -1.40 -2.65
N GLN A 99 4.28 -1.46 -2.04
CA GLN A 99 4.44 -1.83 -0.64
C GLN A 99 5.22 -0.74 0.08
N VAL A 100 4.80 -0.41 1.29
CA VAL A 100 5.47 0.54 2.19
C VAL A 100 6.18 -0.17 3.35
N PHE A 101 6.10 -1.51 3.34
CA PHE A 101 6.79 -2.41 4.29
C PHE A 101 7.36 -3.62 3.54
N PRO A 102 8.35 -4.32 4.13
CA PRO A 102 8.85 -5.57 3.57
C PRO A 102 7.72 -6.59 3.42
N SER A 103 7.85 -7.45 2.39
CA SER A 103 6.91 -8.56 2.21
C SER A 103 6.75 -9.37 3.49
N GLU A 104 5.53 -9.86 3.74
CA GLU A 104 5.18 -10.76 4.85
C GLU A 104 6.00 -12.07 4.85
N ARG A 105 6.72 -12.33 3.77
CA ARG A 105 7.62 -13.48 3.60
C ARG A 105 9.10 -13.13 3.76
N ALA A 106 9.42 -11.86 3.93
CA ALA A 106 10.80 -11.39 4.05
C ALA A 106 11.35 -11.61 5.47
N VAL A 107 11.47 -12.87 5.87
CA VAL A 107 11.92 -13.31 7.21
C VAL A 107 13.35 -12.88 7.56
N THR A 108 14.09 -12.31 6.64
CA THR A 108 15.37 -11.65 6.91
C THR A 108 15.19 -10.41 7.80
N PHE A 109 14.03 -9.75 7.74
CA PHE A 109 13.71 -8.64 8.64
C PHE A 109 13.21 -9.17 9.99
N PRO A 110 13.83 -8.78 11.12
CA PRO A 110 13.33 -9.12 12.45
C PRO A 110 11.86 -8.71 12.65
N LEU A 111 11.46 -7.56 12.14
CA LEU A 111 10.07 -7.08 12.13
C LEU A 111 9.10 -8.14 11.59
N VAL A 112 9.44 -8.73 10.45
CA VAL A 112 8.58 -9.73 9.78
C VAL A 112 8.57 -11.04 10.57
N ARG A 113 9.71 -11.45 11.14
CA ARG A 113 9.77 -12.65 12.00
C ARG A 113 8.88 -12.51 13.24
N GLU A 114 8.93 -11.36 13.90
CA GLU A 114 8.11 -11.07 15.08
C GLU A 114 6.60 -11.10 14.70
N ALA A 115 6.22 -10.41 13.61
CA ALA A 115 4.85 -10.41 13.11
C ALA A 115 4.38 -11.82 12.74
N THR A 116 5.24 -12.63 12.11
CA THR A 116 4.95 -14.03 11.76
C THR A 116 4.68 -14.87 13.00
N ALA A 117 5.51 -14.75 14.03
CA ALA A 117 5.33 -15.49 15.28
C ALA A 117 3.98 -15.17 15.95
N LEU A 118 3.59 -13.90 15.96
CA LEU A 118 2.29 -13.47 16.51
C LEU A 118 1.11 -13.98 15.65
N ALA A 119 1.22 -13.93 14.33
CA ALA A 119 0.20 -14.45 13.43
C ALA A 119 0.00 -15.97 13.64
N GLN A 120 1.09 -16.73 13.82
CA GLN A 120 1.03 -18.17 14.11
C GLN A 120 0.33 -18.45 15.45
N GLN A 121 0.64 -17.67 16.50
CA GLN A 121 -0.05 -17.78 17.79
C GLN A 121 -1.54 -17.50 17.68
N ALA A 122 -1.92 -16.50 16.87
CA ALA A 122 -3.30 -16.13 16.60
C ALA A 122 -3.99 -17.09 15.60
N LYS A 123 -3.26 -18.04 14.99
CA LYS A 123 -3.75 -18.96 13.94
C LYS A 123 -4.33 -18.22 12.73
N VAL A 124 -3.69 -17.13 12.33
CA VAL A 124 -4.05 -16.36 11.14
C VAL A 124 -2.87 -16.32 10.18
N GLU A 125 -3.16 -16.15 8.89
CA GLU A 125 -2.14 -15.96 7.87
C GLU A 125 -1.70 -14.49 7.85
N LEU A 126 -0.37 -14.25 7.91
CA LEU A 126 0.18 -12.91 7.85
C LEU A 126 -0.01 -12.33 6.43
N THR A 127 -0.48 -11.10 6.36
CA THR A 127 -0.67 -10.34 5.11
C THR A 127 0.14 -9.04 5.15
N PRO A 128 0.42 -8.39 4.00
CA PRO A 128 1.10 -7.09 3.99
C PRO A 128 0.43 -6.05 4.90
N ALA A 129 -0.90 -5.95 4.87
CA ALA A 129 -1.65 -5.04 5.74
C ALA A 129 -1.47 -5.36 7.23
N MET A 130 -1.27 -6.63 7.59
CA MET A 130 -1.00 -7.02 8.99
C MET A 130 0.43 -6.66 9.41
N VAL A 131 1.41 -6.72 8.51
CA VAL A 131 2.78 -6.23 8.78
C VAL A 131 2.75 -4.73 9.06
N GLU A 132 2.01 -3.96 8.27
CA GLU A 132 1.78 -2.52 8.51
C GLU A 132 1.12 -2.28 9.87
N GLY A 133 0.01 -2.96 10.16
CA GLY A 133 -0.71 -2.82 11.43
C GLY A 133 0.17 -3.17 12.64
N TYR A 134 0.97 -4.24 12.55
CA TYR A 134 1.93 -4.62 13.56
C TYR A 134 3.01 -3.54 13.77
N THR A 135 3.53 -3.00 12.69
CA THR A 135 4.53 -1.92 12.76
C THR A 135 3.97 -0.68 13.42
N ASN A 136 2.75 -0.27 13.06
CA ASN A 136 2.06 0.85 13.69
C ASN A 136 1.85 0.62 15.19
N ALA A 137 1.52 -0.60 15.59
CA ALA A 137 1.40 -0.96 17.00
C ALA A 137 2.75 -0.85 17.75
N LYS A 138 3.87 -1.31 17.15
CA LYS A 138 5.22 -1.13 17.74
C LYS A 138 5.55 0.34 17.93
N VAL A 139 5.28 1.17 16.95
CA VAL A 139 5.51 2.63 17.02
C VAL A 139 4.67 3.24 18.15
N LEU A 140 3.39 2.90 18.21
CA LEU A 140 2.49 3.41 19.26
C LEU A 140 2.95 2.98 20.65
N VAL A 141 3.29 1.72 20.85
CA VAL A 141 3.76 1.19 22.15
C VAL A 141 5.03 1.90 22.60
N GLU A 142 6.00 2.08 21.71
CA GLU A 142 7.22 2.82 22.04
C GLU A 142 6.93 4.31 22.33
N GLY A 143 6.04 4.93 21.55
CA GLY A 143 5.60 6.30 21.82
C GLY A 143 4.96 6.46 23.20
N LEU A 144 4.07 5.55 23.58
CA LEU A 144 3.44 5.53 24.90
C LEU A 144 4.47 5.31 26.02
N ARG A 145 5.43 4.40 25.80
CA ARG A 145 6.52 4.17 26.76
C ARG A 145 7.35 5.43 27.02
N ARG A 146 7.66 6.19 25.97
CA ARG A 146 8.40 7.46 26.09
C ARG A 146 7.55 8.59 26.65
N ALA A 147 6.24 8.58 26.41
CA ALA A 147 5.32 9.57 26.96
C ALA A 147 5.13 9.45 28.48
N GLY A 148 5.51 8.31 29.08
CA GLY A 148 5.49 8.08 30.52
C GLY A 148 4.19 7.46 31.04
N PRO A 149 4.05 7.32 32.38
CA PRO A 149 2.98 6.52 32.99
C PRO A 149 1.57 7.13 32.86
N ASN A 150 1.48 8.44 32.62
CA ASN A 150 0.21 9.14 32.43
C ASN A 150 0.18 9.86 31.08
N PRO A 151 0.09 9.10 29.96
CA PRO A 151 0.19 9.68 28.63
C PRO A 151 -1.04 10.54 28.31
N THR A 152 -0.78 11.72 27.77
CA THR A 152 -1.79 12.59 27.14
C THR A 152 -1.56 12.60 25.63
N ARG A 153 -2.50 13.13 24.86
CA ARG A 153 -2.30 13.34 23.42
C ARG A 153 -1.05 14.17 23.13
N ALA A 154 -0.84 15.25 23.90
CA ALA A 154 0.31 16.12 23.72
C ALA A 154 1.63 15.41 24.07
N SER A 155 1.69 14.69 25.21
CA SER A 155 2.91 13.97 25.58
C SER A 155 3.23 12.83 24.62
N LEU A 156 2.22 12.13 24.08
CA LEU A 156 2.44 11.11 23.06
C LEU A 156 2.94 11.72 21.75
N HIS A 157 2.33 12.82 21.31
CA HIS A 157 2.76 13.54 20.12
C HIS A 157 4.23 13.97 20.23
N ASN A 158 4.58 14.64 21.30
CA ASN A 158 5.96 15.06 21.57
C ASN A 158 6.91 13.86 21.66
N ALA A 159 6.49 12.75 22.26
CA ALA A 159 7.29 11.54 22.35
C ALA A 159 7.57 10.93 20.96
N LEU A 160 6.58 10.91 20.06
CA LEU A 160 6.75 10.43 18.69
C LEU A 160 7.77 11.27 17.92
N GLU A 161 7.73 12.60 18.05
CA GLU A 161 8.70 13.51 17.40
C GLU A 161 10.14 13.36 17.93
N THR A 162 10.33 12.65 19.05
CA THR A 162 11.68 12.29 19.53
C THR A 162 12.29 11.07 18.84
N PHE A 163 11.55 10.40 17.98
CA PHE A 163 12.06 9.19 17.30
C PHE A 163 13.15 9.59 16.30
N LYS A 164 14.40 9.28 16.67
CA LYS A 164 15.56 9.45 15.80
C LYS A 164 16.18 8.09 15.58
N LYS A 165 16.14 7.60 14.34
CA LYS A 165 16.70 6.30 13.95
C LYS A 165 16.20 5.14 14.85
N PHE A 166 14.89 5.15 15.16
CA PHE A 166 14.28 4.05 15.91
C PHE A 166 14.25 2.79 15.04
N ASP A 167 14.91 1.72 15.51
CA ASP A 167 14.93 0.44 14.81
C ASP A 167 13.63 -0.33 15.08
N LEU A 168 12.87 -0.55 14.02
CA LEU A 168 11.63 -1.34 14.03
C LEU A 168 11.89 -2.85 13.87
N GLY A 169 13.12 -3.25 13.68
CA GLY A 169 13.54 -4.61 13.35
C GLY A 169 13.99 -4.72 11.90
N GLY A 170 15.03 -3.95 11.55
CA GLY A 170 15.62 -3.86 10.22
C GLY A 170 15.08 -2.74 9.34
N LEU A 171 14.16 -1.94 9.85
CA LEU A 171 13.70 -0.67 9.28
C LEU A 171 13.96 0.45 10.28
N THR A 172 14.46 1.56 9.82
CA THR A 172 14.74 2.73 10.67
C THR A 172 13.64 3.77 10.49
N LEU A 173 13.01 4.14 11.61
CA LEU A 173 11.99 5.17 11.66
C LEU A 173 12.54 6.45 12.28
N SER A 174 12.20 7.59 11.69
CA SER A 174 12.47 8.91 12.27
C SER A 174 11.28 9.84 12.09
N TYR A 175 10.95 10.61 13.13
CA TYR A 175 10.00 11.70 13.04
C TYR A 175 10.65 13.01 13.51
N THR A 176 10.19 14.10 12.94
CA THR A 176 10.50 15.47 13.41
C THR A 176 9.20 16.27 13.47
N ALA A 177 9.25 17.49 14.01
CA ALA A 177 8.08 18.38 14.02
C ALA A 177 7.66 18.80 12.60
N GLU A 178 8.58 18.76 11.63
CA GLU A 178 8.34 19.14 10.22
C GLU A 178 8.04 17.96 9.31
N ASP A 179 8.45 16.74 9.71
CA ASP A 179 8.30 15.54 8.90
C ASP A 179 7.83 14.35 9.74
N HIS A 180 6.62 13.90 9.46
CA HIS A 180 5.98 12.74 10.08
C HIS A 180 5.89 11.53 9.12
N SER A 181 6.58 11.54 7.97
CA SER A 181 6.54 10.41 7.01
C SER A 181 7.19 9.13 7.56
N GLY A 182 8.24 9.28 8.33
CA GLY A 182 8.81 8.24 9.17
C GLY A 182 9.70 7.22 8.46
N LEU A 183 9.23 6.57 7.40
CA LEU A 183 9.93 5.51 6.69
C LEU A 183 10.15 5.85 5.21
N ASP A 184 11.36 5.60 4.72
CA ASP A 184 11.73 5.69 3.29
C ASP A 184 11.80 4.28 2.67
N PHE A 185 10.80 3.45 2.92
CA PHE A 185 10.74 2.11 2.34
C PHE A 185 9.67 2.05 1.25
N SER A 186 10.06 1.61 0.07
CA SER A 186 9.13 1.29 -1.01
C SER A 186 9.55 0.01 -1.73
N ASP A 187 8.57 -0.79 -2.10
CA ASP A 187 8.76 -2.02 -2.84
C ASP A 187 7.52 -2.28 -3.72
N LEU A 188 7.58 -3.31 -4.54
CA LEU A 188 6.47 -3.77 -5.36
C LEU A 188 6.20 -5.24 -5.08
N SER A 189 4.94 -5.61 -5.08
CA SER A 189 4.54 -7.02 -5.12
C SER A 189 3.52 -7.25 -6.23
N ILE A 190 3.51 -8.46 -6.78
CA ILE A 190 2.55 -8.91 -7.78
C ILE A 190 1.65 -9.99 -7.17
N ILE A 191 0.36 -9.94 -7.48
CA ILE A 191 -0.56 -10.99 -7.04
C ILE A 191 -0.42 -12.20 -7.96
N GLY A 192 -0.01 -13.32 -7.38
CA GLY A 192 0.16 -14.59 -8.09
C GLY A 192 -1.17 -15.25 -8.47
N PRO A 193 -1.12 -16.36 -9.25
CA PRO A 193 -2.31 -17.10 -9.63
C PRO A 193 -3.02 -17.78 -8.45
N ASP A 194 -2.33 -17.96 -7.35
CA ASP A 194 -2.81 -18.51 -6.07
C ASP A 194 -3.36 -17.43 -5.13
N GLY A 195 -3.38 -16.16 -5.55
CA GLY A 195 -3.87 -15.04 -4.74
C GLY A 195 -2.88 -14.51 -3.71
N TYR A 196 -1.64 -14.99 -3.69
CA TYR A 196 -0.62 -14.50 -2.78
C TYR A 196 0.21 -13.37 -3.40
N PHE A 197 0.63 -12.45 -2.54
CA PHE A 197 1.60 -11.41 -2.93
C PHE A 197 2.98 -12.03 -3.10
N ARG A 198 3.64 -11.70 -4.19
CA ARG A 198 4.98 -12.16 -4.55
C ARG A 198 5.86 -10.97 -4.89
N ARG A 199 7.14 -11.08 -4.61
CA ARG A 199 8.17 -10.13 -5.01
C ARG A 199 8.81 -10.53 -6.33
#